data_b5d9ae5a19ae3c0044fca38e3b06a153
#
_entry.id   b5d9ae5a19ae3c0044fca38e3b06a153
#
_cell.length_a   1.000
_cell.length_b   1.000
_cell.length_c   1.000
_cell.angle_alpha   90.00
_cell.angle_beta   90.00
_cell.angle_gamma   90.00
#
_symmetry.space_group_name_H-M   'P 1'
#
loop_
_entity.id
_entity.type
_entity.pdbx_description
1 polymer ?
#
loop_
_entity_poly.entity_id
_entity_poly.type
_entity_poly.pdbx_seq_one_letter_code
_entity_poly.pdbx_strand_id
1 'polypeptide(L)'
;MFERNCRRQVLQKTNEGEWENIMNEKLQIIFGLLGGLAVFIYGMNMMSECLQKAAGEKMKSILALLTKNPVLGVIAGALTTAVLQSSSATTVMAIGFVSAGLMSLPQAISIIFGANIGTTMTAQIIAFKISDYIYIIIFIGFIISFIAKSEKVKSIGQTIFAFGLLFLGIETMGDVMKPLASSQFFLDLMGKVTHVPVLGVLLGMTMTLVVQSSSATIAVLQNFASQAGPDGVSSVIGLTGAIPILLGDNIGTTITALLASIGQSKNAKRTAVAHSIFNITGSIV
;
A
#
# COMPACT_ATOMS: atom_id res chain seq x y z
N MET A 1 31.83 50.16 -16.95
CA MET A 1 31.86 49.42 -15.65
C MET A 1 30.46 49.22 -15.05
N PHE A 2 29.59 50.23 -15.17
CA PHE A 2 28.22 50.23 -14.65
C PHE A 2 27.28 49.20 -15.36
N GLU A 3 27.34 49.07 -16.66
CA GLU A 3 26.52 48.11 -17.44
C GLU A 3 26.84 46.64 -17.12
N ARG A 4 28.11 46.32 -16.85
CA ARG A 4 28.50 44.93 -16.45
C ARG A 4 28.01 44.56 -15.06
N ASN A 5 27.92 45.50 -14.14
CA ASN A 5 27.38 45.25 -12.79
C ASN A 5 25.86 45.14 -12.81
N CYS A 6 25.15 45.94 -13.61
CA CYS A 6 23.70 45.83 -13.77
C CYS A 6 23.29 44.49 -14.42
N ARG A 7 24.03 44.08 -15.44
CA ARG A 7 23.78 42.76 -16.10
C ARG A 7 24.07 41.59 -15.17
N ARG A 8 25.08 41.67 -14.31
CA ARG A 8 25.33 40.63 -13.28
C ARG A 8 24.23 40.57 -12.23
N GLN A 9 23.72 41.70 -11.76
CA GLN A 9 22.64 41.75 -10.77
C GLN A 9 21.33 41.26 -11.32
N VAL A 10 21.01 41.51 -12.60
CA VAL A 10 19.82 40.96 -13.30
C VAL A 10 19.95 39.46 -13.48
N LEU A 11 21.11 38.95 -13.89
CA LEU A 11 21.35 37.52 -14.04
C LEU A 11 21.37 36.77 -12.70
N GLN A 12 21.85 37.41 -11.63
CA GLN A 12 21.77 36.83 -10.28
C GLN A 12 20.32 36.77 -9.78
N LYS A 13 19.54 37.82 -9.95
CA LYS A 13 18.12 37.85 -9.56
C LYS A 13 17.23 36.89 -10.35
N THR A 14 17.49 36.69 -11.65
CA THR A 14 16.80 35.66 -12.45
C THR A 14 17.19 34.26 -12.01
N ASN A 15 18.48 34.01 -11.73
CA ASN A 15 18.90 32.70 -11.21
C ASN A 15 18.32 32.42 -9.81
N GLU A 16 18.31 33.39 -8.90
CA GLU A 16 17.74 33.22 -7.55
C GLU A 16 16.23 32.93 -7.63
N GLY A 17 15.49 33.64 -8.48
CA GLY A 17 14.06 33.37 -8.70
C GLY A 17 13.78 32.02 -9.35
N GLU A 18 14.62 31.57 -10.28
CA GLU A 18 14.52 30.22 -10.86
C GLU A 18 14.82 29.12 -9.81
N TRP A 19 15.84 29.30 -8.97
CA TRP A 19 16.14 28.37 -7.88
C TRP A 19 15.04 28.31 -6.83
N GLU A 20 14.43 29.43 -6.45
CA GLU A 20 13.29 29.47 -5.54
C GLU A 20 12.07 28.74 -6.11
N ASN A 21 11.76 28.92 -7.39
CA ASN A 21 10.68 28.24 -8.06
C ASN A 21 10.91 26.72 -8.15
N ILE A 22 12.12 26.29 -8.53
CA ILE A 22 12.50 24.87 -8.58
C ILE A 22 12.45 24.23 -7.19
N MET A 23 12.90 24.96 -6.17
CA MET A 23 12.88 24.48 -4.78
C MET A 23 11.43 24.33 -4.29
N ASN A 24 10.57 25.31 -4.57
CA ASN A 24 9.15 25.28 -4.20
C ASN A 24 8.42 24.16 -4.92
N GLU A 25 8.70 23.91 -6.20
CA GLU A 25 8.11 22.79 -6.96
C GLU A 25 8.50 21.43 -6.37
N LYS A 26 9.79 21.23 -6.06
CA LYS A 26 10.26 19.99 -5.42
C LYS A 26 9.64 19.75 -4.04
N LEU A 27 9.53 20.82 -3.25
CA LEU A 27 8.88 20.75 -1.93
C LEU A 27 7.38 20.44 -2.06
N GLN A 28 6.68 21.02 -3.04
CA GLN A 28 5.28 20.72 -3.30
C GLN A 28 5.08 19.26 -3.70
N ILE A 29 5.97 18.69 -4.54
CA ILE A 29 5.94 17.27 -4.89
C ILE A 29 6.11 16.40 -3.64
N ILE A 30 7.12 16.68 -2.81
CA ILE A 30 7.38 15.91 -1.58
C ILE A 30 6.19 16.00 -0.62
N PHE A 31 5.70 17.20 -0.33
CA PHE A 31 4.58 17.38 0.59
C PHE A 31 3.27 16.81 0.04
N GLY A 32 3.04 16.92 -1.26
CA GLY A 32 1.88 16.31 -1.91
C GLY A 32 1.92 14.79 -1.89
N LEU A 33 3.09 14.17 -2.14
CA LEU A 33 3.29 12.73 -2.00
C LEU A 33 3.07 12.26 -0.56
N LEU A 34 3.71 12.92 0.41
CA LEU A 34 3.57 12.57 1.82
C LEU A 34 2.14 12.81 2.33
N GLY A 35 1.52 13.92 1.92
CA GLY A 35 0.14 14.24 2.27
C GLY A 35 -0.86 13.27 1.65
N GLY A 36 -0.73 12.99 0.36
CA GLY A 36 -1.55 12.01 -0.34
C GLY A 36 -1.40 10.60 0.24
N LEU A 37 -0.16 10.18 0.53
CA LEU A 37 0.12 8.90 1.19
C LEU A 37 -0.48 8.85 2.60
N ALA A 38 -0.40 9.93 3.38
CA ALA A 38 -1.00 9.98 4.71
C ALA A 38 -2.53 9.84 4.64
N VAL A 39 -3.21 10.55 3.72
CA VAL A 39 -4.66 10.44 3.51
C VAL A 39 -5.03 9.02 3.04
N PHE A 40 -4.26 8.43 2.13
CA PHE A 40 -4.45 7.05 1.68
C PHE A 40 -4.36 6.06 2.85
N ILE A 41 -3.27 6.11 3.63
CA ILE A 41 -3.05 5.19 4.77
C ILE A 41 -4.13 5.39 5.83
N TYR A 42 -4.52 6.63 6.12
CA TYR A 42 -5.59 6.93 7.07
C TYR A 42 -6.93 6.36 6.59
N GLY A 43 -7.28 6.57 5.30
CA GLY A 43 -8.47 5.99 4.68
C GLY A 43 -8.47 4.46 4.75
N MET A 44 -7.34 3.81 4.41
CA MET A 44 -7.19 2.36 4.51
C MET A 44 -7.40 1.84 5.93
N ASN A 45 -6.73 2.45 6.92
CA ASN A 45 -6.84 2.02 8.31
C ASN A 45 -8.26 2.20 8.85
N MET A 46 -8.87 3.35 8.59
CA MET A 46 -10.25 3.65 8.98
C MET A 46 -11.23 2.67 8.33
N MET A 47 -11.08 2.37 7.04
CA MET A 47 -11.90 1.39 6.34
C MET A 47 -11.75 0.00 6.98
N SER A 48 -10.50 -0.44 7.24
CA SER A 48 -10.18 -1.71 7.89
C SER A 48 -10.83 -1.80 9.28
N GLU A 49 -10.70 -0.78 10.11
CA GLU A 49 -11.30 -0.76 11.46
C GLU A 49 -12.83 -0.83 11.41
N CYS A 50 -13.46 -0.08 10.50
CA CYS A 50 -14.91 -0.08 10.35
C CYS A 50 -15.44 -1.41 9.82
N LEU A 51 -14.73 -2.04 8.87
CA LEU A 51 -15.05 -3.39 8.39
C LEU A 51 -14.87 -4.44 9.50
N GLN A 52 -13.82 -4.34 10.31
CA GLN A 52 -13.60 -5.21 11.47
C GLN A 52 -14.73 -5.06 12.50
N LYS A 53 -15.16 -3.84 12.81
CA LYS A 53 -16.30 -3.58 13.71
C LYS A 53 -17.60 -4.16 13.15
N ALA A 54 -17.84 -4.01 11.85
CA ALA A 54 -19.03 -4.54 11.18
C ALA A 54 -19.04 -6.06 11.08
N ALA A 55 -17.87 -6.68 10.83
CA ALA A 55 -17.70 -8.14 10.75
C ALA A 55 -17.77 -8.84 12.12
N GLY A 56 -17.44 -8.12 13.19
CA GLY A 56 -17.54 -8.57 14.57
C GLY A 56 -16.70 -9.81 14.90
N GLU A 57 -17.05 -10.49 15.99
CA GLU A 57 -16.37 -11.72 16.43
C GLU A 57 -16.57 -12.92 15.50
N LYS A 58 -17.51 -12.83 14.55
CA LYS A 58 -17.76 -13.89 13.56
C LYS A 58 -16.51 -14.24 12.75
N MET A 59 -15.63 -13.27 12.50
CA MET A 59 -14.39 -13.49 11.76
C MET A 59 -13.43 -14.43 12.49
N LYS A 60 -13.27 -14.26 13.82
CA LYS A 60 -12.46 -15.17 14.64
C LYS A 60 -13.02 -16.61 14.62
N SER A 61 -14.35 -16.74 14.68
CA SER A 61 -15.02 -18.04 14.62
C SER A 61 -14.88 -18.71 13.26
N ILE A 62 -14.95 -17.94 12.17
CA ILE A 62 -14.76 -18.44 10.79
C ILE A 62 -13.34 -18.97 10.64
N LEU A 63 -12.33 -18.25 11.09
CA LEU A 63 -10.94 -18.72 11.06
C LEU A 63 -10.75 -20.04 11.85
N ALA A 64 -11.34 -20.14 13.02
CA ALA A 64 -11.23 -21.34 13.86
C ALA A 64 -11.94 -22.57 13.28
N LEU A 65 -13.09 -22.38 12.58
CA LEU A 65 -13.90 -23.45 12.04
C LEU A 65 -13.38 -23.99 10.69
N LEU A 66 -12.87 -23.12 9.82
CA LEU A 66 -12.49 -23.47 8.44
C LEU A 66 -11.08 -24.06 8.32
N THR A 67 -10.30 -24.10 9.40
CA THR A 67 -8.88 -24.49 9.34
C THR A 67 -8.63 -26.00 9.38
N LYS A 68 -9.66 -26.85 9.49
CA LYS A 68 -9.49 -28.31 9.49
C LYS A 68 -8.96 -28.86 8.16
N ASN A 69 -9.22 -28.17 7.05
CA ASN A 69 -8.73 -28.51 5.71
C ASN A 69 -7.83 -27.39 5.20
N PRO A 70 -6.61 -27.66 4.70
CA PRO A 70 -5.71 -26.63 4.18
C PRO A 70 -6.34 -25.74 3.10
N VAL A 71 -7.14 -26.30 2.18
CA VAL A 71 -7.83 -25.54 1.13
C VAL A 71 -8.82 -24.55 1.74
N LEU A 72 -9.62 -24.99 2.71
CA LEU A 72 -10.54 -24.12 3.44
C LEU A 72 -9.79 -23.08 4.27
N GLY A 73 -8.60 -23.42 4.79
CA GLY A 73 -7.70 -22.48 5.45
C GLY A 73 -7.24 -21.35 4.53
N VAL A 74 -6.87 -21.67 3.28
CA VAL A 74 -6.52 -20.67 2.26
C VAL A 74 -7.72 -19.77 1.94
N ILE A 75 -8.89 -20.34 1.72
CA ILE A 75 -10.12 -19.57 1.46
C ILE A 75 -10.44 -18.66 2.65
N ALA A 76 -10.36 -19.18 3.87
CA ALA A 76 -10.60 -18.40 5.09
C ALA A 76 -9.61 -17.23 5.24
N GLY A 77 -8.33 -17.47 4.97
CA GLY A 77 -7.29 -16.45 4.98
C GLY A 77 -7.53 -15.36 3.93
N ALA A 78 -7.90 -15.78 2.70
CA ALA A 78 -8.21 -14.86 1.62
C ALA A 78 -9.43 -13.98 1.94
N LEU A 79 -10.53 -14.57 2.38
CA LEU A 79 -11.74 -13.86 2.76
C LEU A 79 -11.51 -12.93 3.96
N THR A 80 -10.79 -13.43 4.98
CA THR A 80 -10.44 -12.61 6.15
C THR A 80 -9.64 -11.39 5.74
N THR A 81 -8.61 -11.56 4.93
CA THR A 81 -7.77 -10.46 4.45
C THR A 81 -8.54 -9.50 3.54
N ALA A 82 -9.39 -10.02 2.65
CA ALA A 82 -10.25 -9.18 1.81
C ALA A 82 -11.21 -8.31 2.64
N VAL A 83 -11.74 -8.84 3.76
CA VAL A 83 -12.61 -8.09 4.66
C VAL A 83 -11.81 -7.14 5.55
N LEU A 84 -10.71 -7.61 6.16
CA LEU A 84 -9.87 -6.80 7.04
C LEU A 84 -9.03 -5.78 6.26
N GLN A 85 -8.87 -5.95 4.96
CA GLN A 85 -8.00 -5.15 4.08
C GLN A 85 -6.55 -5.08 4.61
N SER A 86 -6.12 -6.12 5.34
CA SER A 86 -4.80 -6.19 5.96
C SER A 86 -4.32 -7.63 6.10
N SER A 87 -3.39 -8.03 5.24
CA SER A 87 -2.72 -9.34 5.34
C SER A 87 -1.84 -9.44 6.59
N SER A 88 -1.22 -8.32 6.98
CA SER A 88 -0.43 -8.26 8.22
C SER A 88 -1.29 -8.55 9.44
N ALA A 89 -2.48 -7.94 9.55
CA ALA A 89 -3.40 -8.22 10.65
C ALA A 89 -3.85 -9.69 10.67
N THR A 90 -4.19 -10.27 9.51
CA THR A 90 -4.57 -11.68 9.38
C THR A 90 -3.41 -12.60 9.80
N THR A 91 -2.19 -12.30 9.36
CA THR A 91 -0.99 -13.09 9.69
C THR A 91 -0.63 -13.00 11.17
N VAL A 92 -0.65 -11.80 11.76
CA VAL A 92 -0.40 -11.59 13.20
C VAL A 92 -1.46 -12.31 14.04
N MET A 93 -2.73 -12.30 13.62
CA MET A 93 -3.79 -13.04 14.28
C MET A 93 -3.54 -14.55 14.21
N ALA A 94 -3.14 -15.09 13.07
CA ALA A 94 -2.79 -16.51 12.90
C ALA A 94 -1.61 -16.89 13.82
N ILE A 95 -0.56 -16.07 13.87
CA ILE A 95 0.60 -16.25 14.77
C ILE A 95 0.15 -16.25 16.24
N GLY A 96 -0.73 -15.33 16.63
CA GLY A 96 -1.30 -15.27 17.98
C GLY A 96 -2.10 -16.53 18.33
N PHE A 97 -2.94 -17.04 17.42
CA PHE A 97 -3.69 -18.27 17.63
C PHE A 97 -2.78 -19.51 17.78
N VAL A 98 -1.70 -19.58 16.98
CA VAL A 98 -0.69 -20.65 17.13
C VAL A 98 0.00 -20.55 18.47
N SER A 99 0.35 -19.33 18.92
CA SER A 99 0.99 -19.11 20.22
C SER A 99 0.09 -19.48 21.39
N ALA A 100 -1.20 -19.21 21.27
CA ALA A 100 -2.22 -19.58 22.25
C ALA A 100 -2.62 -21.08 22.22
N GLY A 101 -2.06 -21.87 21.29
CA GLY A 101 -2.45 -23.29 21.12
C GLY A 101 -3.83 -23.50 20.49
N LEU A 102 -4.46 -22.44 19.97
CA LEU A 102 -5.77 -22.49 19.33
C LEU A 102 -5.71 -22.94 17.86
N MET A 103 -4.52 -22.92 17.27
CA MET A 103 -4.28 -23.28 15.88
C MET A 103 -2.95 -24.01 15.72
N SER A 104 -2.94 -25.03 14.86
CA SER A 104 -1.70 -25.73 14.51
C SER A 104 -0.88 -24.97 13.46
N LEU A 105 0.42 -25.25 13.37
CA LEU A 105 1.31 -24.66 12.37
C LEU A 105 0.82 -24.83 10.91
N PRO A 106 0.38 -26.05 10.45
CA PRO A 106 -0.14 -26.20 9.08
C PRO A 106 -1.38 -25.36 8.80
N GLN A 107 -2.27 -25.22 9.77
CA GLN A 107 -3.46 -24.39 9.66
C GLN A 107 -3.10 -22.91 9.49
N ALA A 108 -2.16 -22.40 10.28
CA ALA A 108 -1.71 -21.03 10.16
C ALA A 108 -1.01 -20.75 8.83
N ILE A 109 -0.20 -21.69 8.33
CA ILE A 109 0.44 -21.58 7.01
C ILE A 109 -0.61 -21.47 5.90
N SER A 110 -1.67 -22.28 5.93
CA SER A 110 -2.74 -22.20 4.93
C SER A 110 -3.47 -20.83 4.98
N ILE A 111 -3.72 -20.28 6.17
CA ILE A 111 -4.30 -18.94 6.33
C ILE A 111 -3.37 -17.86 5.74
N ILE A 112 -2.06 -17.98 5.95
CA ILE A 112 -1.08 -17.02 5.43
C ILE A 112 -1.05 -17.05 3.89
N PHE A 113 -1.11 -18.23 3.27
CA PHE A 113 -1.23 -18.33 1.81
C PHE A 113 -2.49 -17.65 1.31
N GLY A 114 -3.61 -17.85 2.02
CA GLY A 114 -4.86 -17.14 1.75
C GLY A 114 -4.73 -15.64 1.94
N ALA A 115 -4.04 -15.19 2.98
CA ALA A 115 -3.84 -13.77 3.24
C ALA A 115 -3.09 -13.06 2.10
N ASN A 116 -2.08 -13.68 1.52
CA ASN A 116 -1.38 -13.16 0.34
C ASN A 116 -2.34 -13.04 -0.86
N ILE A 117 -3.20 -14.04 -1.09
CA ILE A 117 -4.23 -13.96 -2.13
C ILE A 117 -5.21 -12.83 -1.82
N GLY A 118 -5.67 -12.71 -0.56
CA GLY A 118 -6.61 -11.67 -0.14
C GLY A 118 -6.11 -10.24 -0.35
N THR A 119 -4.79 -10.01 -0.26
CA THR A 119 -4.17 -8.71 -0.55
C THR A 119 -4.37 -8.27 -2.01
N THR A 120 -4.50 -9.20 -2.94
CA THR A 120 -4.75 -8.86 -4.34
C THR A 120 -6.09 -8.16 -4.54
N MET A 121 -7.07 -8.41 -3.68
CA MET A 121 -8.36 -7.70 -3.70
C MET A 121 -8.18 -6.20 -3.43
N THR A 122 -7.27 -5.83 -2.53
CA THR A 122 -6.93 -4.43 -2.29
C THR A 122 -6.33 -3.78 -3.54
N ALA A 123 -5.39 -4.46 -4.19
CA ALA A 123 -4.81 -3.98 -5.44
C ALA A 123 -5.85 -3.81 -6.55
N GLN A 124 -6.82 -4.74 -6.65
CA GLN A 124 -7.94 -4.63 -7.60
C GLN A 124 -8.81 -3.41 -7.29
N ILE A 125 -9.16 -3.19 -6.02
CA ILE A 125 -9.94 -2.01 -5.61
C ILE A 125 -9.23 -0.72 -6.01
N ILE A 126 -7.92 -0.62 -5.73
CA ILE A 126 -7.11 0.56 -6.05
C ILE A 126 -7.02 0.80 -7.57
N ALA A 127 -7.07 -0.25 -8.38
CA ALA A 127 -6.99 -0.16 -9.83
C ALA A 127 -8.23 0.46 -10.50
N PHE A 128 -9.37 0.55 -9.79
CA PHE A 128 -10.57 1.20 -10.34
C PHE A 128 -10.38 2.72 -10.44
N LYS A 129 -10.66 3.26 -11.63
CA LYS A 129 -10.67 4.70 -11.85
C LYS A 129 -12.04 5.27 -11.46
N ILE A 130 -12.15 5.81 -10.24
CA ILE A 130 -13.37 6.41 -9.70
C ILE A 130 -13.19 7.90 -9.38
N SER A 131 -12.17 8.54 -9.95
CA SER A 131 -11.80 9.93 -9.68
C SER A 131 -12.98 10.89 -9.72
N ASP A 132 -13.86 10.76 -10.72
CA ASP A 132 -15.01 11.64 -10.91
C ASP A 132 -16.06 11.56 -9.77
N TYR A 133 -16.05 10.49 -8.98
CA TYR A 133 -17.05 10.22 -7.92
C TYR A 133 -16.49 10.34 -6.52
N ILE A 134 -15.21 10.63 -6.33
CA ILE A 134 -14.54 10.65 -5.02
C ILE A 134 -15.27 11.55 -4.03
N TYR A 135 -15.52 12.80 -4.41
CA TYR A 135 -16.17 13.78 -3.52
C TYR A 135 -17.60 13.41 -3.17
N ILE A 136 -18.34 12.77 -4.09
CA ILE A 136 -19.71 12.28 -3.85
C ILE A 136 -19.66 11.13 -2.85
N ILE A 137 -18.71 10.20 -2.99
CA ILE A 137 -18.52 9.06 -2.08
C ILE A 137 -18.18 9.56 -0.67
N ILE A 138 -17.26 10.52 -0.56
CA ILE A 138 -16.90 11.15 0.71
C ILE A 138 -18.13 11.78 1.36
N PHE A 139 -18.89 12.56 0.60
CA PHE A 139 -20.05 13.27 1.12
C PHE A 139 -21.15 12.30 1.59
N ILE A 140 -21.47 11.28 0.80
CA ILE A 140 -22.47 10.26 1.16
C ILE A 140 -22.03 9.52 2.43
N GLY A 141 -20.77 9.08 2.48
CA GLY A 141 -20.23 8.39 3.65
C GLY A 141 -20.26 9.25 4.91
N PHE A 142 -19.92 10.54 4.78
CA PHE A 142 -20.01 11.51 5.86
C PHE A 142 -21.44 11.65 6.37
N ILE A 143 -22.41 11.90 5.49
CA ILE A 143 -23.82 12.09 5.86
C ILE A 143 -24.38 10.84 6.57
N ILE A 144 -24.12 9.64 6.02
CA ILE A 144 -24.58 8.40 6.64
C ILE A 144 -23.95 8.25 8.03
N SER A 145 -22.65 8.48 8.19
CA SER A 145 -21.96 8.33 9.47
C SER A 145 -22.41 9.37 10.51
N PHE A 146 -22.75 10.58 10.04
CA PHE A 146 -23.16 11.70 10.90
C PHE A 146 -24.59 11.56 11.42
N ILE A 147 -25.52 11.11 10.57
CA ILE A 147 -26.96 11.00 10.91
C ILE A 147 -27.28 9.67 11.60
N ALA A 148 -26.44 8.64 11.40
CA ALA A 148 -26.72 7.30 11.90
C ALA A 148 -26.81 7.24 13.44
N LYS A 149 -27.90 6.69 13.94
CA LYS A 149 -28.11 6.38 15.36
C LYS A 149 -27.58 5.01 15.76
N SER A 150 -27.45 4.08 14.82
CA SER A 150 -26.96 2.73 15.04
C SER A 150 -25.45 2.65 14.75
N GLU A 151 -24.69 2.05 15.66
CA GLU A 151 -23.25 1.86 15.47
C GLU A 151 -22.91 1.07 14.19
N LYS A 152 -23.76 0.11 13.80
CA LYS A 152 -23.59 -0.65 12.56
C LYS A 152 -23.73 0.24 11.33
N VAL A 153 -24.76 1.08 11.27
CA VAL A 153 -24.99 2.01 10.15
C VAL A 153 -23.91 3.08 10.11
N LYS A 154 -23.49 3.58 11.27
CA LYS A 154 -22.37 4.52 11.40
C LYS A 154 -21.08 3.93 10.85
N SER A 155 -20.75 2.68 11.20
CA SER A 155 -19.57 1.99 10.68
C SER A 155 -19.63 1.79 9.16
N ILE A 156 -20.83 1.53 8.59
CA ILE A 156 -21.00 1.46 7.14
C ILE A 156 -20.74 2.84 6.50
N GLY A 157 -21.30 3.91 7.05
CA GLY A 157 -21.06 5.27 6.58
C GLY A 157 -19.58 5.64 6.65
N GLN A 158 -18.92 5.30 7.75
CA GLN A 158 -17.48 5.50 7.92
C GLN A 158 -16.63 4.68 6.92
N THR A 159 -17.06 3.46 6.59
CA THR A 159 -16.39 2.64 5.55
C THR A 159 -16.48 3.31 4.19
N ILE A 160 -17.66 3.85 3.81
CA ILE A 160 -17.86 4.56 2.54
C ILE A 160 -17.03 5.85 2.53
N PHE A 161 -17.02 6.60 3.62
CA PHE A 161 -16.21 7.81 3.77
C PHE A 161 -14.71 7.51 3.63
N ALA A 162 -14.24 6.50 4.33
CA ALA A 162 -12.85 6.05 4.31
C ALA A 162 -12.41 5.55 2.91
N PHE A 163 -13.32 4.87 2.19
CA PHE A 163 -13.12 4.47 0.82
C PHE A 163 -12.91 5.69 -0.10
N GLY A 164 -13.70 6.75 0.06
CA GLY A 164 -13.49 8.01 -0.64
C GLY A 164 -12.16 8.68 -0.30
N LEU A 165 -11.76 8.70 0.99
CA LEU A 165 -10.46 9.24 1.41
C LEU A 165 -9.29 8.47 0.80
N LEU A 166 -9.39 7.14 0.71
CA LEU A 166 -8.38 6.29 0.07
C LEU A 166 -8.13 6.75 -1.36
N PHE A 167 -9.18 6.93 -2.16
CA PHE A 167 -9.05 7.38 -3.54
C PHE A 167 -8.60 8.84 -3.66
N LEU A 168 -9.02 9.71 -2.75
CA LEU A 168 -8.52 11.08 -2.68
C LEU A 168 -7.00 11.12 -2.47
N GLY A 169 -6.48 10.26 -1.58
CA GLY A 169 -5.05 10.10 -1.37
C GLY A 169 -4.32 9.64 -2.64
N ILE A 170 -4.89 8.65 -3.36
CA ILE A 170 -4.35 8.16 -4.64
C ILE A 170 -4.32 9.28 -5.69
N GLU A 171 -5.41 10.02 -5.86
CA GLU A 171 -5.51 11.13 -6.80
C GLU A 171 -4.49 12.23 -6.49
N THR A 172 -4.40 12.63 -5.21
CA THR A 172 -3.42 13.62 -4.75
C THR A 172 -1.99 13.19 -5.06
N MET A 173 -1.64 11.92 -4.79
CA MET A 173 -0.32 11.39 -5.16
C MET A 173 -0.12 11.41 -6.68
N GLY A 174 -1.11 10.99 -7.46
CA GLY A 174 -1.04 10.94 -8.92
C GLY A 174 -0.75 12.30 -9.54
N ASP A 175 -1.41 13.34 -9.06
CA ASP A 175 -1.24 14.69 -9.59
C ASP A 175 0.17 15.24 -9.36
N VAL A 176 0.73 15.05 -8.17
CA VAL A 176 2.09 15.52 -7.87
C VAL A 176 3.17 14.62 -8.46
N MET A 177 2.85 13.39 -8.86
CA MET A 177 3.77 12.48 -9.52
C MET A 177 3.97 12.78 -11.01
N LYS A 178 3.03 13.46 -11.67
CA LYS A 178 3.13 13.81 -13.10
C LYS A 178 4.45 14.50 -13.47
N PRO A 179 4.86 15.61 -12.80
CA PRO A 179 6.14 16.24 -13.09
C PRO A 179 7.35 15.38 -12.72
N LEU A 180 7.25 14.57 -11.65
CA LEU A 180 8.32 13.65 -11.25
C LEU A 180 8.52 12.55 -12.31
N ALA A 181 7.45 11.97 -12.83
CA ALA A 181 7.49 10.92 -13.83
C ALA A 181 8.18 11.36 -15.14
N SER A 182 8.14 12.66 -15.47
CA SER A 182 8.83 13.23 -16.64
C SER A 182 10.26 13.70 -16.35
N SER A 183 10.71 13.66 -15.09
CA SER A 183 12.06 14.11 -14.72
C SER A 183 13.13 13.12 -15.19
N GLN A 184 14.25 13.62 -15.70
CA GLN A 184 15.37 12.78 -16.18
C GLN A 184 15.90 11.85 -15.08
N PHE A 185 16.00 12.35 -13.85
CA PHE A 185 16.43 11.54 -12.70
C PHE A 185 15.54 10.32 -12.49
N PHE A 186 14.22 10.50 -12.58
CA PHE A 186 13.26 9.40 -12.40
C PHE A 186 13.32 8.40 -13.55
N LEU A 187 13.41 8.90 -14.79
CA LEU A 187 13.54 8.06 -15.99
C LEU A 187 14.81 7.20 -15.95
N ASP A 188 15.95 7.78 -15.55
CA ASP A 188 17.20 7.05 -15.37
C ASP A 188 17.12 5.98 -14.27
N LEU A 189 16.44 6.31 -13.16
CA LEU A 189 16.20 5.37 -12.05
C LEU A 189 15.33 4.20 -12.52
N MET A 190 14.23 4.47 -13.20
CA MET A 190 13.32 3.43 -13.72
C MET A 190 14.00 2.59 -14.80
N GLY A 191 14.80 3.21 -15.67
CA GLY A 191 15.64 2.49 -16.62
C GLY A 191 16.58 1.50 -15.92
N LYS A 192 17.26 1.90 -14.84
CA LYS A 192 18.11 1.00 -14.05
C LYS A 192 17.31 -0.15 -13.41
N VAL A 193 16.14 0.14 -12.84
CA VAL A 193 15.26 -0.89 -12.23
C VAL A 193 14.82 -1.90 -13.30
N THR A 194 14.48 -1.45 -14.50
CA THR A 194 14.06 -2.31 -15.61
C THR A 194 15.21 -3.24 -16.07
N HIS A 195 16.44 -2.73 -16.13
CA HIS A 195 17.59 -3.51 -16.56
C HIS A 195 18.20 -4.38 -15.45
N VAL A 196 17.98 -4.03 -14.17
CA VAL A 196 18.53 -4.75 -13.00
C VAL A 196 17.37 -5.07 -12.04
N PRO A 197 16.64 -6.18 -12.26
CA PRO A 197 15.45 -6.52 -11.46
C PRO A 197 15.70 -6.57 -9.95
N VAL A 198 16.90 -6.94 -9.52
CA VAL A 198 17.29 -6.97 -8.09
C VAL A 198 17.12 -5.59 -7.43
N LEU A 199 17.41 -4.50 -8.16
CA LEU A 199 17.20 -3.15 -7.64
C LEU A 199 15.70 -2.86 -7.40
N GLY A 200 14.83 -3.35 -8.29
CA GLY A 200 13.38 -3.26 -8.11
C GLY A 200 12.90 -4.01 -6.88
N VAL A 201 13.40 -5.25 -6.68
CA VAL A 201 13.10 -6.05 -5.48
C VAL A 201 13.55 -5.33 -4.21
N LEU A 202 14.79 -4.81 -4.18
CA LEU A 202 15.28 -4.05 -3.02
C LEU A 202 14.47 -2.78 -2.77
N LEU A 203 14.06 -2.07 -3.81
CA LEU A 203 13.24 -0.88 -3.70
C LEU A 203 11.87 -1.19 -3.09
N GLY A 204 11.14 -2.16 -3.65
CA GLY A 204 9.84 -2.59 -3.14
C GLY A 204 9.91 -3.10 -1.71
N MET A 205 10.91 -3.92 -1.40
CA MET A 205 11.14 -4.42 -0.04
C MET A 205 11.40 -3.26 0.93
N THR A 206 12.26 -2.30 0.58
CA THR A 206 12.57 -1.16 1.45
C THR A 206 11.36 -0.26 1.66
N MET A 207 10.59 0.03 0.60
CA MET A 207 9.37 0.81 0.72
C MET A 207 8.40 0.18 1.72
N THR A 208 8.16 -1.11 1.59
CA THR A 208 7.22 -1.82 2.46
C THR A 208 7.74 -1.97 3.89
N LEU A 209 9.05 -2.17 4.08
CA LEU A 209 9.69 -2.18 5.41
C LEU A 209 9.51 -0.84 6.14
N VAL A 210 9.64 0.27 5.43
CA VAL A 210 9.52 1.63 6.00
C VAL A 210 8.06 1.99 6.26
N VAL A 211 7.20 1.79 5.25
CA VAL A 211 5.78 2.18 5.33
C VAL A 211 4.95 1.18 6.13
N GLN A 212 5.43 -0.06 6.30
CA GLN A 212 4.74 -1.16 7.00
C GLN A 212 3.38 -1.50 6.36
N SER A 213 3.18 -1.14 5.08
CA SER A 213 1.93 -1.34 4.34
C SER A 213 2.20 -1.68 2.88
N SER A 214 1.96 -2.93 2.52
CA SER A 214 2.03 -3.39 1.12
C SER A 214 0.99 -2.68 0.23
N SER A 215 -0.19 -2.41 0.76
CA SER A 215 -1.22 -1.67 0.01
C SER A 215 -0.77 -0.25 -0.36
N ALA A 216 -0.02 0.41 0.53
CA ALA A 216 0.53 1.73 0.24
C ALA A 216 1.62 1.67 -0.84
N THR A 217 2.51 0.68 -0.78
CA THR A 217 3.53 0.43 -1.81
C THR A 217 2.87 0.15 -3.16
N ILE A 218 1.83 -0.70 -3.19
CA ILE A 218 1.06 -1.01 -4.40
C ILE A 218 0.38 0.24 -4.96
N ALA A 219 -0.22 1.09 -4.12
CA ALA A 219 -0.86 2.32 -4.56
C ALA A 219 0.14 3.29 -5.22
N VAL A 220 1.31 3.47 -4.61
CA VAL A 220 2.40 4.27 -5.19
C VAL A 220 2.86 3.67 -6.52
N LEU A 221 3.07 2.35 -6.58
CA LEU A 221 3.48 1.65 -7.78
C LEU A 221 2.44 1.78 -8.91
N GLN A 222 1.16 1.62 -8.61
CA GLN A 222 0.07 1.78 -9.58
C GLN A 222 -0.04 3.22 -10.08
N ASN A 223 0.19 4.22 -9.22
CA ASN A 223 0.27 5.61 -9.63
C ASN A 223 1.39 5.83 -10.66
N PHE A 224 2.60 5.33 -10.41
CA PHE A 224 3.68 5.41 -11.40
C PHE A 224 3.37 4.62 -12.67
N ALA A 225 2.78 3.45 -12.55
CA ALA A 225 2.39 2.64 -13.71
C ALA A 225 1.30 3.31 -14.56
N SER A 226 0.49 4.20 -13.99
CA SER A 226 -0.54 4.96 -14.70
C SER A 226 -0.02 6.24 -15.37
N GLN A 227 1.19 6.71 -15.04
CA GLN A 227 1.80 7.88 -15.68
C GLN A 227 2.34 7.51 -17.04
N ALA A 228 2.12 8.41 -18.02
CA ALA A 228 2.69 8.26 -19.36
C ALA A 228 4.19 8.55 -19.33
N GLY A 229 4.94 7.75 -20.06
CA GLY A 229 6.36 7.98 -20.33
C GLY A 229 6.61 9.14 -21.29
N PRO A 230 7.90 9.37 -21.65
CA PRO A 230 8.28 10.46 -22.55
C PRO A 230 7.64 10.38 -23.95
N ASP A 231 7.21 9.19 -24.37
CA ASP A 231 6.50 8.94 -25.64
C ASP A 231 5.00 9.28 -25.58
N GLY A 232 4.47 9.64 -24.39
CA GLY A 232 3.08 9.94 -24.14
C GLY A 232 2.11 8.75 -24.25
N VAL A 233 2.60 7.54 -24.50
CA VAL A 233 1.79 6.33 -24.78
C VAL A 233 2.11 5.20 -23.80
N SER A 234 3.38 4.87 -23.61
CA SER A 234 3.80 3.79 -22.71
C SER A 234 3.82 4.25 -21.26
N SER A 235 3.67 3.30 -20.33
CA SER A 235 3.85 3.58 -18.91
C SER A 235 5.31 3.88 -18.58
N VAL A 236 5.54 4.84 -17.68
CA VAL A 236 6.88 5.22 -17.18
C VAL A 236 7.65 4.03 -16.63
N ILE A 237 6.97 3.07 -15.99
CA ILE A 237 7.66 1.94 -15.33
C ILE A 237 7.49 0.62 -16.10
N GLY A 238 6.40 0.45 -16.84
CA GLY A 238 6.08 -0.79 -17.55
C GLY A 238 5.98 -2.01 -16.61
N LEU A 239 5.63 -3.17 -17.17
CA LEU A 239 5.55 -4.41 -16.39
C LEU A 239 6.93 -4.90 -15.93
N THR A 240 7.95 -4.75 -16.75
CA THR A 240 9.32 -5.18 -16.46
C THR A 240 9.93 -4.47 -15.27
N GLY A 241 9.56 -3.22 -15.02
CA GLY A 241 9.97 -2.48 -13.84
C GLY A 241 9.03 -2.68 -12.63
N ALA A 242 7.73 -2.81 -12.88
CA ALA A 242 6.73 -2.95 -11.83
C ALA A 242 6.77 -4.30 -11.11
N ILE A 243 6.97 -5.41 -11.86
CA ILE A 243 6.98 -6.77 -11.29
C ILE A 243 8.07 -6.94 -10.23
N PRO A 244 9.35 -6.59 -10.46
CA PRO A 244 10.37 -6.71 -9.43
C PRO A 244 10.06 -5.92 -8.15
N ILE A 245 9.50 -4.72 -8.28
CA ILE A 245 9.10 -3.90 -7.11
C ILE A 245 7.99 -4.60 -6.33
N LEU A 246 7.00 -5.16 -7.02
CA LEU A 246 5.90 -5.91 -6.40
C LEU A 246 6.39 -7.17 -5.69
N LEU A 247 7.35 -7.89 -6.26
CA LEU A 247 7.98 -9.05 -5.62
C LEU A 247 8.75 -8.64 -4.36
N GLY A 248 9.44 -7.50 -4.41
CA GLY A 248 10.09 -6.90 -3.25
C GLY A 248 9.11 -6.50 -2.14
N ASP A 249 7.98 -5.90 -2.50
CA ASP A 249 6.89 -5.58 -1.58
C ASP A 249 6.38 -6.83 -0.83
N ASN A 250 6.18 -7.93 -1.54
CA ASN A 250 5.78 -9.20 -0.93
C ASN A 250 6.80 -9.69 0.11
N ILE A 251 8.09 -9.59 -0.18
CA ILE A 251 9.14 -9.95 0.79
C ILE A 251 9.10 -8.99 1.98
N GLY A 252 9.02 -7.68 1.73
CA GLY A 252 8.96 -6.64 2.77
C GLY A 252 7.81 -6.82 3.75
N THR A 253 6.66 -7.27 3.27
CA THR A 253 5.46 -7.51 4.10
C THR A 253 5.72 -8.53 5.21
N THR A 254 6.67 -9.45 5.04
CA THR A 254 6.95 -10.51 6.03
C THR A 254 7.56 -10.00 7.32
N ILE A 255 8.11 -8.80 7.34
CA ILE A 255 8.74 -8.22 8.55
C ILE A 255 7.73 -8.09 9.69
N THR A 256 6.48 -7.75 9.41
CA THR A 256 5.42 -7.63 10.43
C THR A 256 5.17 -8.96 11.13
N ALA A 257 5.19 -10.06 10.39
CA ALA A 257 5.05 -11.41 10.92
C ALA A 257 6.26 -11.78 11.79
N LEU A 258 7.48 -11.49 11.34
CA LEU A 258 8.71 -11.74 12.10
C LEU A 258 8.72 -10.97 13.40
N LEU A 259 8.40 -9.67 13.37
CA LEU A 259 8.30 -8.83 14.57
C LEU A 259 7.23 -9.33 15.54
N ALA A 260 6.04 -9.69 15.05
CA ALA A 260 4.95 -10.23 15.87
C ALA A 260 5.28 -11.59 16.50
N SER A 261 6.22 -12.34 15.94
CA SER A 261 6.66 -13.63 16.47
C SER A 261 7.68 -13.54 17.61
N ILE A 262 8.25 -12.37 17.85
CA ILE A 262 9.24 -12.14 18.92
C ILE A 262 8.56 -12.40 20.28
N GLY A 263 9.19 -13.21 21.12
CA GLY A 263 8.63 -13.60 22.41
C GLY A 263 7.53 -14.68 22.37
N GLN A 264 7.07 -15.08 21.19
CA GLN A 264 6.02 -16.06 21.01
C GLN A 264 6.53 -17.52 21.04
N SER A 265 5.60 -18.47 21.01
CA SER A 265 5.88 -19.91 21.02
C SER A 265 6.74 -20.34 19.81
N LYS A 266 7.41 -21.51 19.93
CA LYS A 266 8.25 -22.07 18.86
C LYS A 266 7.49 -22.24 17.53
N ASN A 267 6.24 -22.67 17.59
CA ASN A 267 5.41 -22.84 16.39
C ASN A 267 4.95 -21.50 15.80
N ALA A 268 4.69 -20.49 16.61
CA ALA A 268 4.40 -19.14 16.16
C ALA A 268 5.60 -18.53 15.40
N LYS A 269 6.83 -18.70 15.90
CA LYS A 269 8.06 -18.31 15.19
C LYS A 269 8.23 -19.05 13.87
N ARG A 270 7.96 -20.37 13.86
CA ARG A 270 7.98 -21.17 12.62
C ARG A 270 6.94 -20.68 11.58
N THR A 271 5.78 -20.23 12.04
CA THR A 271 4.75 -19.65 11.20
C THR A 271 5.25 -18.38 10.49
N ALA A 272 5.90 -17.48 11.24
CA ALA A 272 6.47 -16.25 10.67
C ALA A 272 7.61 -16.55 9.68
N VAL A 273 8.49 -17.49 10.02
CA VAL A 273 9.57 -17.93 9.11
C VAL A 273 9.01 -18.59 7.85
N ALA A 274 7.98 -19.43 7.97
CA ALA A 274 7.33 -20.05 6.82
C ALA A 274 6.72 -18.99 5.87
N HIS A 275 6.13 -17.92 6.41
CA HIS A 275 5.66 -16.77 5.62
C HIS A 275 6.81 -16.13 4.83
N SER A 276 7.94 -15.86 5.50
CA SER A 276 9.10 -15.25 4.84
C SER A 276 9.68 -16.17 3.75
N ILE A 277 9.84 -17.46 4.03
CA ILE A 277 10.35 -18.44 3.06
C ILE A 277 9.42 -18.51 1.84
N PHE A 278 8.10 -18.54 2.07
CA PHE A 278 7.11 -18.57 0.98
C PHE A 278 7.23 -17.36 0.06
N ASN A 279 7.28 -16.14 0.63
CA ASN A 279 7.35 -14.92 -0.15
C ASN A 279 8.72 -14.77 -0.86
N ILE A 280 9.82 -15.14 -0.20
CA ILE A 280 11.15 -15.12 -0.82
C ILE A 280 11.22 -16.13 -1.98
N THR A 281 10.78 -17.37 -1.74
CA THR A 281 10.82 -18.42 -2.77
C THR A 281 9.93 -18.06 -3.96
N GLY A 282 8.71 -17.58 -3.70
CA GLY A 282 7.79 -17.13 -4.74
C GLY A 282 8.27 -15.90 -5.53
N SER A 283 9.22 -15.15 -4.98
CA SER A 283 9.83 -14.00 -5.68
C SER A 283 11.05 -14.39 -6.51
N ILE A 284 11.60 -15.59 -6.33
CA ILE A 284 12.78 -16.10 -7.08
C ILE A 284 12.34 -16.96 -8.27
N VAL A 285 11.21 -17.66 -8.15
CA VAL A 285 10.66 -18.54 -9.18
C VAL A 285 9.84 -17.75 -10.19
#